data_1c853dcde79bbc198ffd5bb6a6b7a3b6
#
_entry.id   1c853dcde79bbc198ffd5bb6a6b7a3b6
#
_cell.length_a   1.000
_cell.length_b   1.000
_cell.length_c   1.000
_cell.angle_alpha   90.00
_cell.angle_beta   90.00
_cell.angle_gamma   90.00
#
_symmetry.space_group_name_H-M   'P 1'
#
loop_
_entity.id
_entity.type
_entity.pdbx_description
1 polymer ?
#
loop_
_entity_poly.entity_id
_entity_poly.type
_entity_poly.pdbx_seq_one_letter_code
_entity_poly.pdbx_strand_id
1 'polypeptide(L)'
;MKATNLLKALLVPAACLFLYSCDMAYDMGGVFMPEASYDEAMPGEPEEPTGGDKFDEIVENDFIKTADQNVSTFSIDADGATYAYMRKCLRNGFLPSPNAVRIEEYLNYFTFDYADPTEDHTVAINGEVGECPWNPEHKLIRLGIKGKSMQASQMPAANYVFLIDVSGSMNQDDKLPLLKEGLITLTDRLNPTDRVSIVTYSGNVKLLLESTLASDANAIKKAISKLGASGSTAGGEALKMAYEEALANYIEG
;
A
#
# COMPACT_ATOMS: atom_id res chain seq x y z
N MET A 1 63.59 20.46 23.61
CA MET A 1 62.96 21.50 24.46
C MET A 1 62.30 22.55 23.57
N LYS A 2 61.02 22.90 23.74
CA LYS A 2 60.25 24.03 23.16
C LYS A 2 59.09 23.69 22.20
N ALA A 3 58.61 22.46 22.10
CA ALA A 3 57.35 22.22 21.38
C ALA A 3 56.12 22.16 22.29
N THR A 4 56.30 21.96 23.58
CA THR A 4 55.19 21.78 24.56
C THR A 4 54.61 23.09 25.09
N ASN A 5 55.32 24.21 24.96
CA ASN A 5 54.85 25.51 25.49
C ASN A 5 53.99 26.30 24.47
N LEU A 6 54.04 25.97 23.21
CA LEU A 6 53.19 26.64 22.18
C LEU A 6 51.76 26.08 22.18
N LEU A 7 51.61 24.83 22.57
CA LEU A 7 50.27 24.18 22.63
C LEU A 7 49.44 24.62 23.84
N LYS A 8 50.13 25.03 24.92
CA LYS A 8 49.45 25.55 26.14
C LYS A 8 49.00 26.99 25.98
N ALA A 9 49.66 27.79 25.13
CA ALA A 9 49.27 29.17 24.87
C ALA A 9 48.10 29.31 23.90
N LEU A 10 47.81 28.28 23.08
CA LEU A 10 46.68 28.28 22.16
C LEU A 10 45.39 27.70 22.77
N LEU A 11 45.47 26.91 23.84
CA LEU A 11 44.32 26.29 24.49
C LEU A 11 43.57 27.21 25.44
N VAL A 12 44.24 28.23 26.01
CA VAL A 12 43.60 29.15 26.97
C VAL A 12 42.59 30.10 26.29
N PRO A 13 42.90 30.73 25.12
CA PRO A 13 41.88 31.58 24.48
C PRO A 13 40.70 30.81 23.89
N ALA A 14 40.91 29.52 23.47
CA ALA A 14 39.79 28.70 22.99
C ALA A 14 38.83 28.28 24.11
N ALA A 15 39.35 27.99 25.29
CA ALA A 15 38.53 27.66 26.45
C ALA A 15 37.71 28.86 26.98
N CYS A 16 38.29 30.06 26.92
CA CYS A 16 37.58 31.28 27.29
C CYS A 16 36.49 31.68 26.30
N LEU A 17 36.64 31.37 25.01
CA LEU A 17 35.59 31.58 24.00
C LEU A 17 34.37 30.63 24.19
N PHE A 18 34.61 29.39 24.66
CA PHE A 18 33.53 28.46 24.95
C PHE A 18 32.76 28.78 26.25
N LEU A 19 33.40 29.44 27.22
CA LEU A 19 32.75 29.84 28.46
C LEU A 19 31.93 31.13 28.31
N TYR A 20 32.25 31.99 27.33
CA TYR A 20 31.47 33.20 27.04
C TYR A 20 30.21 32.94 26.21
N SER A 21 30.08 31.76 25.62
CA SER A 21 28.89 31.38 24.84
C SER A 21 27.73 30.82 25.67
N CYS A 22 27.95 30.63 27.00
CA CYS A 22 26.92 30.07 27.87
C CYS A 22 26.21 31.11 28.75
N ASP A 23 26.56 32.39 28.67
CA ASP A 23 26.00 33.43 29.52
C ASP A 23 25.25 34.52 28.75
N MET A 24 24.75 34.21 27.56
CA MET A 24 23.62 34.91 26.99
C MET A 24 22.34 34.24 27.49
N ALA A 25 22.03 34.38 28.73
CA ALA A 25 20.66 34.35 29.18
C ALA A 25 19.94 35.47 28.42
N TYR A 26 19.25 35.14 27.37
CA TYR A 26 18.22 36.01 26.82
C TYR A 26 17.22 36.24 27.93
N ASP A 27 17.25 37.41 28.48
CA ASP A 27 16.13 38.00 29.22
C ASP A 27 14.98 38.15 28.19
N MET A 28 14.30 37.07 27.92
CA MET A 28 13.00 37.06 27.27
C MET A 28 12.03 37.61 28.28
N GLY A 29 12.00 38.94 28.38
CA GLY A 29 10.90 39.64 29.01
C GLY A 29 9.61 38.97 28.63
N GLY A 30 8.81 38.63 29.65
CA GLY A 30 7.58 37.85 29.59
C GLY A 30 6.76 38.05 28.31
N VAL A 31 7.03 37.21 27.31
CA VAL A 31 6.01 36.87 26.35
C VAL A 31 5.04 36.00 27.14
N PHE A 32 3.99 36.64 27.62
CA PHE A 32 2.77 36.00 28.03
C PHE A 32 2.37 35.09 26.88
N MET A 33 2.81 33.83 26.92
CA MET A 33 2.16 32.80 26.11
C MET A 33 0.73 32.76 26.62
N PRO A 34 -0.27 33.11 25.82
CA PRO A 34 -1.61 32.81 26.24
C PRO A 34 -1.59 31.31 26.51
N GLU A 35 -1.98 30.95 27.74
CA GLU A 35 -2.37 29.61 28.08
C GLU A 35 -3.21 29.15 26.89
N ALA A 36 -2.65 28.30 26.03
CA ALA A 36 -3.42 27.66 24.98
C ALA A 36 -4.46 26.87 25.77
N SER A 37 -5.63 27.48 25.95
CA SER A 37 -6.81 26.70 26.18
C SER A 37 -6.81 25.71 25.03
N TYR A 38 -6.48 24.48 25.34
CA TYR A 38 -6.92 23.38 24.53
C TYR A 38 -8.45 23.38 24.71
N ASP A 39 -9.12 24.35 24.07
CA ASP A 39 -10.44 24.06 23.55
C ASP A 39 -10.19 22.81 22.74
N GLU A 40 -10.68 21.69 23.26
CA GLU A 40 -10.91 20.50 22.50
C GLU A 40 -11.85 20.93 21.34
N ALA A 41 -11.26 21.56 20.32
CA ALA A 41 -11.85 21.54 19.00
C ALA A 41 -11.88 20.05 18.66
N MET A 42 -13.00 19.42 18.99
CA MET A 42 -13.39 18.17 18.38
C MET A 42 -12.97 18.29 16.92
N PRO A 43 -12.14 17.38 16.40
CA PRO A 43 -11.84 17.39 14.97
C PRO A 43 -13.20 17.51 14.27
N GLY A 44 -13.41 18.58 13.51
CA GLY A 44 -14.64 18.73 12.73
C GLY A 44 -14.84 17.42 12.01
N GLU A 45 -16.09 16.97 11.91
CA GLU A 45 -16.40 15.76 11.15
C GLU A 45 -15.53 15.77 9.89
N PRO A 46 -14.77 14.70 9.60
CA PRO A 46 -13.88 14.70 8.46
C PRO A 46 -14.73 15.07 7.24
N GLU A 47 -14.42 16.22 6.60
CA GLU A 47 -15.05 16.52 5.32
C GLU A 47 -14.79 15.32 4.44
N GLU A 48 -15.85 14.61 4.06
CA GLU A 48 -15.74 13.49 3.13
C GLU A 48 -14.98 13.99 1.90
N PRO A 49 -13.92 13.32 1.48
CA PRO A 49 -13.18 13.74 0.29
C PRO A 49 -14.19 13.83 -0.85
N THR A 50 -14.35 15.01 -1.44
CA THR A 50 -15.26 15.30 -2.55
C THR A 50 -14.87 14.57 -3.84
N GLY A 51 -14.35 13.37 -3.76
CA GLY A 51 -13.80 12.55 -4.84
C GLY A 51 -14.10 11.08 -4.69
N GLY A 52 -15.35 10.68 -4.84
CA GLY A 52 -15.70 9.40 -5.46
C GLY A 52 -15.46 8.09 -4.71
N ASP A 53 -14.58 8.02 -3.73
CA ASP A 53 -14.29 6.79 -3.00
C ASP A 53 -15.40 6.55 -1.95
N LYS A 54 -16.14 5.43 -2.11
CA LYS A 54 -17.21 5.03 -1.21
C LYS A 54 -16.75 3.82 -0.42
N PHE A 55 -16.99 3.86 0.88
CA PHE A 55 -16.73 2.75 1.80
C PHE A 55 -18.02 2.37 2.49
N ASP A 56 -18.31 1.07 2.52
CA ASP A 56 -19.44 0.54 3.27
C ASP A 56 -19.18 0.70 4.76
N GLU A 57 -20.25 0.92 5.52
CA GLU A 57 -20.18 1.02 6.98
C GLU A 57 -19.59 -0.25 7.59
N ILE A 58 -18.60 -0.09 8.47
CA ILE A 58 -18.04 -1.20 9.23
C ILE A 58 -18.89 -1.41 10.47
N VAL A 59 -19.55 -2.55 10.54
CA VAL A 59 -20.29 -2.97 11.73
C VAL A 59 -19.44 -3.95 12.52
N GLU A 60 -18.99 -3.52 13.70
CA GLU A 60 -18.21 -4.38 14.60
C GLU A 60 -19.13 -5.41 15.27
N ASN A 61 -18.60 -6.62 15.48
CA ASN A 61 -19.30 -7.67 16.18
C ASN A 61 -19.16 -7.50 17.71
N ASP A 62 -20.24 -7.74 18.43
CA ASP A 62 -20.22 -7.79 19.88
C ASP A 62 -19.49 -9.02 20.41
N PHE A 63 -19.07 -8.94 21.68
CA PHE A 63 -18.53 -10.11 22.39
C PHE A 63 -19.62 -11.15 22.62
N ILE A 64 -19.35 -12.37 22.17
CA ILE A 64 -20.25 -13.52 22.31
C ILE A 64 -19.71 -14.45 23.39
N LYS A 65 -20.57 -14.86 24.34
CA LYS A 65 -20.16 -15.81 25.37
C LYS A 65 -19.88 -17.18 24.75
N THR A 66 -18.73 -17.77 25.06
CA THR A 66 -18.33 -19.09 24.57
C THR A 66 -19.34 -20.19 24.93
N ALA A 67 -20.08 -20.03 26.05
CA ALA A 67 -21.13 -20.95 26.44
C ALA A 67 -22.36 -20.92 25.48
N ASP A 68 -22.60 -19.78 24.85
CA ASP A 68 -23.69 -19.58 23.90
C ASP A 68 -23.27 -19.96 22.48
N GLN A 69 -22.02 -19.64 22.11
CA GLN A 69 -21.42 -19.97 20.81
C GLN A 69 -19.93 -20.27 20.99
N ASN A 70 -19.55 -21.52 20.84
CA ASN A 70 -18.19 -21.98 21.06
C ASN A 70 -17.33 -21.99 19.78
N VAL A 71 -17.85 -21.57 18.65
CA VAL A 71 -17.17 -21.49 17.36
C VAL A 71 -17.37 -20.09 16.77
N SER A 72 -16.26 -19.45 16.41
CA SER A 72 -16.28 -18.21 15.65
C SER A 72 -15.94 -18.48 14.19
N THR A 73 -16.61 -17.77 13.30
CA THR A 73 -16.36 -17.80 11.85
C THR A 73 -15.96 -16.43 11.36
N PHE A 74 -15.03 -16.38 10.44
CA PHE A 74 -14.57 -15.12 9.82
C PHE A 74 -14.19 -15.36 8.35
N SER A 75 -14.28 -14.32 7.53
CA SER A 75 -13.77 -14.34 6.16
C SER A 75 -12.28 -14.12 6.16
N ILE A 76 -11.59 -14.70 5.17
CA ILE A 76 -10.17 -14.45 4.94
C ILE A 76 -10.07 -13.26 4.01
N ASP A 77 -9.25 -12.29 4.39
CA ASP A 77 -8.81 -11.20 3.54
C ASP A 77 -7.29 -11.27 3.39
N ALA A 78 -6.79 -11.01 2.18
CA ALA A 78 -5.38 -11.10 1.85
C ALA A 78 -4.82 -9.82 1.22
N ASP A 79 -5.64 -8.80 1.01
CA ASP A 79 -5.17 -7.54 0.44
C ASP A 79 -4.74 -6.52 1.51
N GLY A 80 -4.09 -5.43 1.09
CA GLY A 80 -3.60 -4.36 1.95
C GLY A 80 -3.95 -2.98 1.38
N ALA A 81 -5.00 -2.87 0.58
CA ALA A 81 -5.33 -1.65 -0.17
C ALA A 81 -5.66 -0.47 0.75
N THR A 82 -6.39 -0.70 1.86
CA THR A 82 -6.78 0.39 2.76
C THR A 82 -5.58 1.01 3.49
N TYR A 83 -4.50 0.25 3.73
CA TYR A 83 -3.26 0.82 4.25
C TYR A 83 -2.60 1.77 3.25
N ALA A 84 -2.58 1.42 1.97
CA ALA A 84 -2.07 2.30 0.92
C ALA A 84 -2.94 3.57 0.78
N TYR A 85 -4.26 3.43 0.89
CA TYR A 85 -5.21 4.55 0.91
C TYR A 85 -4.98 5.48 2.12
N MET A 86 -4.83 4.94 3.32
CA MET A 86 -4.49 5.71 4.51
C MET A 86 -3.20 6.53 4.31
N ARG A 87 -2.15 5.92 3.76
CA ARG A 87 -0.90 6.63 3.46
C ARG A 87 -1.11 7.77 2.47
N LYS A 88 -1.98 7.59 1.46
CA LYS A 88 -2.38 8.66 0.53
C LYS A 88 -3.07 9.80 1.28
N CYS A 89 -4.04 9.51 2.15
CA CYS A 89 -4.74 10.50 2.96
C CYS A 89 -3.75 11.33 3.81
N LEU A 90 -2.88 10.65 4.56
CA LEU A 90 -1.90 11.32 5.43
C LEU A 90 -0.91 12.19 4.64
N ARG A 91 -0.46 11.75 3.46
CA ARG A 91 0.41 12.56 2.60
C ARG A 91 -0.26 13.83 2.10
N ASN A 92 -1.58 13.80 1.95
CA ASN A 92 -2.39 14.94 1.54
C ASN A 92 -2.90 15.78 2.72
N GLY A 93 -2.52 15.44 3.96
CA GLY A 93 -2.81 16.23 5.17
C GLY A 93 -4.19 15.99 5.77
N PHE A 94 -4.88 14.91 5.43
CA PHE A 94 -6.18 14.56 6.02
C PHE A 94 -6.20 13.10 6.54
N LEU A 95 -7.15 12.80 7.42
CA LEU A 95 -7.37 11.45 7.94
C LEU A 95 -8.29 10.66 6.99
N PRO A 96 -8.10 9.33 6.87
CA PRO A 96 -9.05 8.49 6.15
C PRO A 96 -10.40 8.45 6.87
N SER A 97 -11.49 8.21 6.11
CA SER A 97 -12.78 7.88 6.72
C SER A 97 -12.62 6.66 7.64
N PRO A 98 -13.28 6.62 8.83
CA PRO A 98 -13.29 5.44 9.69
C PRO A 98 -13.70 4.16 8.94
N ASN A 99 -14.66 4.25 8.02
CA ASN A 99 -15.11 3.14 7.20
C ASN A 99 -14.09 2.63 6.18
N ALA A 100 -13.01 3.40 5.95
CA ALA A 100 -11.87 2.97 5.12
C ALA A 100 -10.78 2.25 5.93
N VAL A 101 -10.94 2.10 7.24
CA VAL A 101 -9.91 1.50 8.11
C VAL A 101 -10.26 0.04 8.39
N ARG A 102 -9.64 -0.88 7.63
CA ARG A 102 -9.76 -2.33 7.81
C ARG A 102 -8.50 -2.86 8.45
N ILE A 103 -8.60 -3.33 9.69
CA ILE A 103 -7.44 -3.76 10.50
C ILE A 103 -6.70 -4.91 9.82
N GLU A 104 -7.45 -5.88 9.26
CA GLU A 104 -6.91 -7.01 8.52
C GLU A 104 -6.02 -6.58 7.35
N GLU A 105 -6.46 -5.60 6.56
CA GLU A 105 -5.69 -5.08 5.43
C GLU A 105 -4.45 -4.28 5.88
N TYR A 106 -4.53 -3.62 7.04
CA TYR A 106 -3.35 -2.97 7.63
C TYR A 106 -2.29 -4.00 8.02
N LEU A 107 -2.70 -5.15 8.57
CA LEU A 107 -1.78 -6.23 8.90
C LEU A 107 -1.22 -6.89 7.63
N ASN A 108 -2.07 -7.18 6.65
CA ASN A 108 -1.69 -7.86 5.41
C ASN A 108 -0.75 -7.05 4.52
N TYR A 109 -0.71 -5.72 4.69
CA TYR A 109 0.25 -4.88 3.98
C TYR A 109 1.71 -5.22 4.33
N PHE A 110 1.96 -5.74 5.52
CA PHE A 110 3.29 -6.14 5.98
C PHE A 110 3.53 -7.63 5.75
N THR A 111 4.77 -7.98 5.45
CA THR A 111 5.18 -9.38 5.29
C THR A 111 5.57 -9.95 6.65
N PHE A 112 4.95 -11.07 7.03
CA PHE A 112 5.30 -11.83 8.22
C PHE A 112 6.01 -13.12 7.84
N ASP A 113 6.96 -13.54 8.67
CA ASP A 113 7.69 -14.81 8.50
C ASP A 113 6.89 -15.97 9.12
N TYR A 114 5.78 -16.30 8.45
CA TYR A 114 4.98 -17.46 8.83
C TYR A 114 5.62 -18.75 8.34
N ALA A 115 5.50 -19.83 9.14
CA ALA A 115 5.91 -21.15 8.72
C ALA A 115 5.18 -21.58 7.44
N ASP A 116 5.91 -22.19 6.51
CA ASP A 116 5.32 -22.79 5.31
C ASP A 116 4.45 -24.01 5.66
N PRO A 117 3.42 -24.33 4.85
CA PRO A 117 2.71 -25.58 4.97
C PRO A 117 3.64 -26.79 4.83
N THR A 118 3.36 -27.85 5.57
CA THR A 118 4.04 -29.13 5.37
C THR A 118 3.68 -29.73 4.00
N GLU A 119 4.45 -30.73 3.54
CA GLU A 119 4.28 -31.32 2.19
C GLU A 119 2.86 -31.82 1.91
N ASP A 120 2.16 -32.30 2.96
CA ASP A 120 0.82 -32.86 2.86
C ASP A 120 -0.31 -31.81 2.90
N HIS A 121 0.02 -30.55 3.18
CA HIS A 121 -0.97 -29.48 3.33
C HIS A 121 -0.72 -28.35 2.34
N THR A 122 -1.81 -27.77 1.83
CA THR A 122 -1.76 -26.61 0.95
C THR A 122 -1.74 -25.30 1.72
N VAL A 123 -2.10 -25.33 3.01
CA VAL A 123 -2.24 -24.17 3.88
C VAL A 123 -1.65 -24.45 5.26
N ALA A 124 -0.95 -23.49 5.83
CA ALA A 124 -0.52 -23.47 7.23
C ALA A 124 -1.30 -22.41 8.00
N ILE A 125 -1.67 -22.72 9.25
CA ILE A 125 -2.32 -21.80 10.17
C ILE A 125 -1.35 -21.52 11.32
N ASN A 126 -0.98 -20.26 11.50
CA ASN A 126 -0.09 -19.78 12.54
C ASN A 126 -0.92 -19.00 13.56
N GLY A 127 -1.05 -19.52 14.78
CA GLY A 127 -1.84 -18.89 15.85
C GLY A 127 -0.95 -18.40 16.98
N GLU A 128 -1.25 -17.23 17.51
CA GLU A 128 -0.60 -16.64 18.67
C GLU A 128 -1.62 -15.96 19.57
N VAL A 129 -1.44 -16.08 20.87
CA VAL A 129 -2.27 -15.40 21.88
C VAL A 129 -1.39 -14.46 22.69
N GLY A 130 -1.82 -13.21 22.82
CA GLY A 130 -1.09 -12.17 23.56
C GLY A 130 -2.00 -11.36 24.48
N GLU A 131 -1.38 -10.53 25.31
CA GLU A 131 -2.09 -9.52 26.08
C GLU A 131 -2.64 -8.43 25.16
N CYS A 132 -3.83 -7.90 25.47
CA CYS A 132 -4.38 -6.75 24.76
C CYS A 132 -3.76 -5.44 25.32
N PRO A 133 -2.97 -4.68 24.53
CA PRO A 133 -2.26 -3.51 25.05
C PRO A 133 -3.16 -2.37 25.52
N TRP A 134 -4.37 -2.26 24.99
CA TRP A 134 -5.32 -1.21 25.30
C TRP A 134 -6.41 -1.64 26.29
N ASN A 135 -6.50 -2.92 26.63
CA ASN A 135 -7.40 -3.42 27.66
C ASN A 135 -6.81 -4.66 28.32
N PRO A 136 -6.26 -4.55 29.57
CA PRO A 136 -5.59 -5.66 30.25
C PRO A 136 -6.51 -6.81 30.66
N GLU A 137 -7.84 -6.62 30.62
CA GLU A 137 -8.82 -7.69 30.90
C GLU A 137 -9.06 -8.58 29.66
N HIS A 138 -8.59 -8.15 28.48
CA HIS A 138 -8.77 -8.85 27.23
C HIS A 138 -7.48 -9.54 26.77
N LYS A 139 -7.63 -10.49 25.87
CA LYS A 139 -6.55 -11.14 25.14
C LYS A 139 -6.74 -10.89 23.65
N LEU A 140 -5.63 -10.87 22.92
CA LEU A 140 -5.63 -10.85 21.47
C LEU A 140 -5.26 -12.23 20.94
N ILE A 141 -5.97 -12.67 19.93
CA ILE A 141 -5.63 -13.86 19.16
C ILE A 141 -5.27 -13.39 17.74
N ARG A 142 -4.06 -13.70 17.30
CA ARG A 142 -3.63 -13.50 15.92
C ARG A 142 -3.65 -14.84 15.20
N LEU A 143 -4.35 -14.89 14.07
CA LEU A 143 -4.38 -16.03 13.17
C LEU A 143 -3.79 -15.63 11.83
N GLY A 144 -2.64 -16.19 11.47
CA GLY A 144 -2.00 -16.01 10.17
C GLY A 144 -2.18 -17.25 9.31
N ILE A 145 -2.72 -17.08 8.11
CA ILE A 145 -2.93 -18.17 7.15
C ILE A 145 -1.95 -18.00 6.01
N LYS A 146 -1.12 -19.01 5.77
CA LYS A 146 -0.13 -19.01 4.68
C LYS A 146 -0.42 -20.14 3.71
N GLY A 147 -0.61 -19.81 2.45
CA GLY A 147 -0.68 -20.78 1.36
C GLY A 147 0.71 -21.31 0.99
N LYS A 148 0.75 -22.47 0.33
CA LYS A 148 1.99 -23.03 -0.19
C LYS A 148 2.63 -22.09 -1.20
N SER A 149 3.89 -21.74 -0.98
CA SER A 149 4.65 -20.90 -1.89
C SER A 149 5.01 -21.68 -3.16
N MET A 150 4.70 -21.11 -4.33
CA MET A 150 5.12 -21.67 -5.62
C MET A 150 6.29 -20.86 -6.16
N GLN A 151 7.30 -21.56 -6.65
CA GLN A 151 8.43 -20.92 -7.35
C GLN A 151 7.96 -20.47 -8.73
N ALA A 152 8.33 -19.26 -9.17
CA ALA A 152 7.96 -18.76 -10.51
C ALA A 152 8.36 -19.71 -11.64
N SER A 153 9.51 -20.41 -11.48
CA SER A 153 9.99 -21.42 -12.43
C SER A 153 9.12 -22.68 -12.53
N GLN A 154 8.22 -22.90 -11.55
CA GLN A 154 7.31 -24.06 -11.51
C GLN A 154 5.90 -23.70 -11.97
N MET A 155 5.65 -22.42 -12.25
CA MET A 155 4.36 -21.97 -12.77
C MET A 155 4.27 -22.30 -14.26
N PRO A 156 3.12 -22.83 -14.74
CA PRO A 156 2.89 -22.97 -16.17
C PRO A 156 2.87 -21.58 -16.83
N ALA A 157 3.08 -21.55 -18.16
CA ALA A 157 2.94 -20.33 -18.92
C ALA A 157 1.54 -19.72 -18.73
N ALA A 158 1.47 -18.42 -18.54
CA ALA A 158 0.23 -17.70 -18.31
C ALA A 158 -0.10 -16.73 -19.45
N ASN A 159 -1.40 -16.54 -19.71
CA ASN A 159 -1.90 -15.54 -20.63
C ASN A 159 -2.55 -14.40 -19.82
N TYR A 160 -1.88 -13.25 -19.75
CA TYR A 160 -2.35 -12.06 -19.06
C TYR A 160 -3.05 -11.11 -20.03
N VAL A 161 -4.32 -10.84 -19.81
CA VAL A 161 -5.08 -9.85 -20.57
C VAL A 161 -5.43 -8.68 -19.65
N PHE A 162 -4.79 -7.54 -19.86
CA PHE A 162 -5.03 -6.32 -19.08
C PHE A 162 -6.13 -5.50 -19.75
N LEU A 163 -7.20 -5.26 -19.01
CA LEU A 163 -8.25 -4.32 -19.37
C LEU A 163 -8.04 -3.03 -18.59
N ILE A 164 -7.64 -1.96 -19.29
CA ILE A 164 -7.16 -0.73 -18.66
C ILE A 164 -8.10 0.43 -18.96
N ASP A 165 -8.60 1.06 -17.90
CA ASP A 165 -9.27 2.35 -18.00
C ASP A 165 -8.26 3.45 -18.35
N VAL A 166 -8.52 4.15 -19.44
CA VAL A 166 -7.76 5.32 -19.88
C VAL A 166 -8.65 6.55 -20.01
N SER A 167 -9.77 6.62 -19.25
CA SER A 167 -10.63 7.80 -19.18
C SER A 167 -9.91 9.01 -18.57
N GLY A 168 -10.48 10.20 -18.77
CA GLY A 168 -9.87 11.45 -18.29
C GLY A 168 -9.61 11.49 -16.78
N SER A 169 -10.43 10.80 -15.98
CA SER A 169 -10.26 10.68 -14.52
C SER A 169 -9.02 9.90 -14.10
N MET A 170 -8.39 9.15 -15.02
CA MET A 170 -7.16 8.41 -14.81
C MET A 170 -5.88 9.26 -14.93
N ASN A 171 -5.98 10.56 -15.22
CA ASN A 171 -4.83 11.46 -15.45
C ASN A 171 -4.18 12.00 -14.15
N GLN A 172 -4.40 11.37 -13.01
CA GLN A 172 -3.77 11.71 -11.74
C GLN A 172 -2.52 10.86 -11.54
N ASP A 173 -1.51 11.40 -10.84
CA ASP A 173 -0.20 10.75 -10.66
C ASP A 173 -0.31 9.38 -9.97
N ASP A 174 -1.28 9.22 -9.10
CA ASP A 174 -1.58 7.99 -8.36
C ASP A 174 -2.50 7.00 -9.13
N LYS A 175 -2.82 7.27 -10.38
CA LYS A 175 -3.66 6.42 -11.23
C LYS A 175 -2.90 5.88 -12.44
N LEU A 176 -3.17 6.35 -13.66
CA LEU A 176 -2.56 5.81 -14.87
C LEU A 176 -1.01 5.90 -14.88
N PRO A 177 -0.38 7.00 -14.42
CA PRO A 177 1.07 7.05 -14.31
C PRO A 177 1.64 5.96 -13.43
N LEU A 178 1.09 5.78 -12.21
CA LEU A 178 1.49 4.72 -11.28
C LEU A 178 1.23 3.32 -11.85
N LEU A 179 0.08 3.11 -12.50
CA LEU A 179 -0.26 1.84 -13.16
C LEU A 179 0.78 1.49 -14.23
N LYS A 180 1.22 2.46 -15.05
CA LYS A 180 2.25 2.25 -16.06
C LYS A 180 3.57 1.76 -15.46
N GLU A 181 4.01 2.36 -14.36
CA GLU A 181 5.22 1.93 -13.64
C GLU A 181 5.07 0.51 -13.09
N GLY A 182 3.90 0.20 -12.52
CA GLY A 182 3.57 -1.14 -12.04
C GLY A 182 3.61 -2.19 -13.15
N LEU A 183 2.99 -1.90 -14.31
CA LEU A 183 2.97 -2.81 -15.46
C LEU A 183 4.38 -3.01 -16.07
N ILE A 184 5.21 -1.97 -16.10
CA ILE A 184 6.61 -2.08 -16.54
C ILE A 184 7.37 -3.00 -15.59
N THR A 185 7.22 -2.81 -14.29
CA THR A 185 7.87 -3.65 -13.27
C THR A 185 7.38 -5.10 -13.33
N LEU A 186 6.08 -5.31 -13.57
CA LEU A 186 5.50 -6.64 -13.77
C LEU A 186 6.09 -7.32 -15.00
N THR A 187 6.22 -6.58 -16.11
CA THR A 187 6.79 -7.12 -17.36
C THR A 187 8.18 -7.72 -17.15
N ASP A 188 9.00 -7.11 -16.26
CA ASP A 188 10.35 -7.62 -15.95
C ASP A 188 10.34 -8.90 -15.09
N ARG A 189 9.19 -9.29 -14.54
CA ARG A 189 9.04 -10.46 -13.67
C ARG A 189 8.31 -11.63 -14.30
N LEU A 190 7.77 -11.43 -15.52
CA LEU A 190 7.07 -12.48 -16.25
C LEU A 190 8.05 -13.56 -16.74
N ASN A 191 7.56 -14.80 -16.84
CA ASN A 191 8.32 -15.86 -17.51
C ASN A 191 8.38 -15.55 -19.02
N PRO A 192 9.48 -15.86 -19.70
CA PRO A 192 9.62 -15.59 -21.15
C PRO A 192 8.51 -16.23 -22.02
N THR A 193 7.88 -17.29 -21.52
CA THR A 193 6.79 -18.03 -22.18
C THR A 193 5.40 -17.46 -21.88
N ASP A 194 5.29 -16.54 -20.92
CA ASP A 194 4.02 -15.86 -20.64
C ASP A 194 3.62 -14.98 -21.82
N ARG A 195 2.34 -14.68 -21.92
CA ARG A 195 1.79 -13.81 -22.95
C ARG A 195 1.07 -12.62 -22.31
N VAL A 196 1.13 -11.48 -22.98
CA VAL A 196 0.49 -10.24 -22.53
C VAL A 196 -0.32 -9.64 -23.66
N SER A 197 -1.59 -9.32 -23.38
CA SER A 197 -2.45 -8.51 -24.23
C SER A 197 -2.92 -7.29 -23.44
N ILE A 198 -3.15 -6.16 -24.12
CA ILE A 198 -3.64 -4.93 -23.49
C ILE A 198 -4.85 -4.43 -24.26
N VAL A 199 -6.00 -4.41 -23.58
CA VAL A 199 -7.24 -3.80 -24.04
C VAL A 199 -7.42 -2.49 -23.24
N THR A 200 -7.73 -1.40 -23.93
CA THR A 200 -7.98 -0.12 -23.31
C THR A 200 -9.40 0.32 -23.56
N TYR A 201 -9.99 1.01 -22.59
CA TYR A 201 -11.28 1.65 -22.76
C TYR A 201 -11.32 3.07 -22.21
N SER A 202 -12.06 3.91 -22.93
CA SER A 202 -12.51 5.23 -22.55
C SER A 202 -13.80 5.50 -23.33
N GLY A 203 -13.90 6.52 -24.14
CA GLY A 203 -15.03 6.66 -25.10
C GLY A 203 -15.07 5.59 -26.20
N ASN A 204 -13.96 4.90 -26.45
CA ASN A 204 -13.80 3.80 -27.41
C ASN A 204 -13.03 2.66 -26.77
N VAL A 205 -13.31 1.44 -27.27
CA VAL A 205 -12.56 0.23 -26.91
C VAL A 205 -11.48 -0.04 -27.95
N LYS A 206 -10.28 -0.39 -27.49
CA LYS A 206 -9.16 -0.67 -28.39
C LYS A 206 -8.29 -1.81 -27.85
N LEU A 207 -7.97 -2.78 -28.69
CA LEU A 207 -6.87 -3.70 -28.49
C LEU A 207 -5.56 -2.96 -28.79
N LEU A 208 -4.89 -2.51 -27.72
CA LEU A 208 -3.66 -1.73 -27.82
C LEU A 208 -2.43 -2.61 -28.10
N LEU A 209 -2.42 -3.81 -27.51
CA LEU A 209 -1.39 -4.82 -27.71
C LEU A 209 -2.07 -6.18 -27.87
N GLU A 210 -1.86 -6.80 -29.02
CA GLU A 210 -2.22 -8.19 -29.27
C GLU A 210 -1.35 -9.14 -28.42
N SER A 211 -1.76 -10.40 -28.28
CA SER A 211 -1.05 -11.40 -27.48
C SER A 211 0.43 -11.49 -27.87
N THR A 212 1.28 -10.97 -27.01
CA THR A 212 2.73 -10.83 -27.20
C THR A 212 3.46 -11.65 -26.14
N LEU A 213 4.48 -12.41 -26.53
CA LEU A 213 5.32 -13.16 -25.58
C LEU A 213 6.08 -12.18 -24.66
N ALA A 214 6.18 -12.53 -23.39
CA ALA A 214 6.94 -11.75 -22.40
C ALA A 214 8.45 -11.69 -22.72
N SER A 215 8.97 -12.64 -23.52
CA SER A 215 10.32 -12.56 -24.10
C SER A 215 10.53 -11.31 -24.96
N ASP A 216 9.46 -10.72 -25.55
CA ASP A 216 9.51 -9.41 -26.21
C ASP A 216 9.05 -8.29 -25.25
N ALA A 217 9.73 -8.17 -24.11
CA ALA A 217 9.45 -7.15 -23.10
C ALA A 217 9.49 -5.72 -23.68
N ASN A 218 10.28 -5.48 -24.73
CA ASN A 218 10.38 -4.16 -25.36
C ASN A 218 9.08 -3.77 -26.06
N ALA A 219 8.44 -4.69 -26.77
CA ALA A 219 7.14 -4.45 -27.42
C ALA A 219 6.07 -4.15 -26.37
N ILE A 220 6.03 -4.92 -25.28
CA ILE A 220 5.07 -4.75 -24.17
C ILE A 220 5.28 -3.37 -23.51
N LYS A 221 6.51 -3.04 -23.10
CA LYS A 221 6.83 -1.74 -22.46
C LYS A 221 6.55 -0.56 -23.39
N LYS A 222 6.80 -0.71 -24.69
CA LYS A 222 6.46 0.31 -25.69
C LYS A 222 4.95 0.51 -25.81
N ALA A 223 4.14 -0.54 -25.69
CA ALA A 223 2.69 -0.41 -25.67
C ALA A 223 2.21 0.29 -24.39
N ILE A 224 2.74 -0.11 -23.23
CA ILE A 224 2.44 0.55 -21.93
C ILE A 224 2.80 2.05 -21.97
N SER A 225 3.92 2.42 -22.56
CA SER A 225 4.34 3.82 -22.66
C SER A 225 3.35 4.70 -23.44
N LYS A 226 2.61 4.12 -24.40
CA LYS A 226 1.59 4.82 -25.22
C LYS A 226 0.27 5.03 -24.49
N LEU A 227 0.05 4.42 -23.32
CA LEU A 227 -1.15 4.66 -22.53
C LEU A 227 -1.23 6.14 -22.16
N GLY A 228 -2.37 6.75 -22.41
CA GLY A 228 -2.64 8.15 -22.10
C GLY A 228 -4.11 8.32 -21.72
N ALA A 229 -4.36 9.05 -20.63
CA ALA A 229 -5.71 9.26 -20.12
C ALA A 229 -6.47 10.31 -20.96
N SER A 230 -7.65 9.95 -21.48
CA SER A 230 -8.53 10.86 -22.22
C SER A 230 -9.94 10.27 -22.39
N GLY A 231 -10.94 11.13 -22.62
CA GLY A 231 -12.30 10.71 -22.96
C GLY A 231 -13.17 10.31 -21.77
N SER A 232 -14.32 9.70 -22.08
CA SER A 232 -15.36 9.25 -21.13
C SER A 232 -15.24 7.75 -20.85
N THR A 233 -16.02 7.25 -19.88
CA THR A 233 -15.97 5.83 -19.48
C THR A 233 -17.12 5.04 -20.12
N ALA A 234 -16.81 4.04 -20.97
CA ALA A 234 -17.77 3.09 -21.52
C ALA A 234 -17.14 1.69 -21.49
N GLY A 235 -17.49 0.85 -20.50
CA GLY A 235 -16.75 -0.38 -20.19
C GLY A 235 -17.33 -1.72 -20.70
N GLY A 236 -18.62 -1.77 -21.11
CA GLY A 236 -19.28 -3.04 -21.38
C GLY A 236 -18.68 -3.83 -22.58
N GLU A 237 -18.43 -3.13 -23.68
CA GLU A 237 -17.80 -3.75 -24.88
C GLU A 237 -16.34 -4.12 -24.64
N ALA A 238 -15.66 -3.37 -23.77
CA ALA A 238 -14.26 -3.61 -23.45
C ALA A 238 -14.06 -4.92 -22.68
N LEU A 239 -14.95 -5.22 -21.75
CA LEU A 239 -14.94 -6.48 -21.02
C LEU A 239 -15.10 -7.67 -21.98
N LYS A 240 -16.05 -7.57 -22.92
CA LYS A 240 -16.26 -8.59 -23.95
C LYS A 240 -15.00 -8.82 -24.79
N MET A 241 -14.39 -7.73 -25.28
CA MET A 241 -13.13 -7.82 -26.07
C MET A 241 -12.00 -8.45 -25.27
N ALA A 242 -11.86 -8.12 -23.99
CA ALA A 242 -10.83 -8.72 -23.14
C ALA A 242 -11.03 -10.22 -22.97
N TYR A 243 -12.27 -10.68 -22.76
CA TYR A 243 -12.58 -12.11 -22.70
C TYR A 243 -12.38 -12.82 -24.04
N GLU A 244 -12.74 -12.20 -25.17
CA GLU A 244 -12.49 -12.75 -26.52
C GLU A 244 -10.99 -12.91 -26.77
N GLU A 245 -10.18 -11.92 -26.38
CA GLU A 245 -8.71 -11.98 -26.46
C GLU A 245 -8.13 -13.07 -25.56
N ALA A 246 -8.66 -13.21 -24.35
CA ALA A 246 -8.24 -14.27 -23.43
C ALA A 246 -8.53 -15.67 -23.98
N LEU A 247 -9.72 -15.87 -24.55
CA LEU A 247 -10.12 -17.16 -25.16
C LEU A 247 -9.33 -17.47 -26.42
N ALA A 248 -9.09 -16.47 -27.28
CA ALA A 248 -8.34 -16.65 -28.52
C ALA A 248 -6.88 -17.08 -28.31
N ASN A 249 -6.32 -16.70 -27.16
CA ASN A 249 -4.93 -16.96 -26.78
C ASN A 249 -4.81 -17.83 -25.52
N TYR A 250 -5.82 -18.67 -25.29
CA TYR A 250 -5.82 -19.57 -24.13
C TYR A 250 -4.61 -20.52 -24.21
N ILE A 251 -3.94 -20.68 -23.06
CA ILE A 251 -2.83 -21.63 -22.91
C ILE A 251 -3.36 -22.80 -22.08
N GLU A 252 -3.36 -23.98 -22.68
CA GLU A 252 -3.73 -25.22 -22.00
C GLU A 252 -2.62 -25.57 -21.00
N GLY A 253 -2.96 -25.64 -19.70
CA GLY A 253 -2.03 -25.89 -18.59
C GLY A 253 -2.19 -27.28 -18.00
#